data_b43698ad4496f67fbf1144e468ec34ac
#
_entry.id   b43698ad4496f67fbf1144e468ec34ac
#
_cell.length_a   1.000
_cell.length_b   1.000
_cell.length_c   1.000
_cell.angle_alpha   90.00
_cell.angle_beta   90.00
_cell.angle_gamma   90.00
#
_symmetry.space_group_name_H-M   'P 1'
#
loop_
_entity.id
_entity.type
_entity.pdbx_description
1 polymer ?
#
loop_
_entity_poly.entity_id
_entity_poly.type
_entity_poly.pdbx_seq_one_letter_code
_entity_poly.pdbx_strand_id
1 'polypeptide(L)'
;PILYIYNISDKNMELPEELKKKNHVVLDIKTEEDLMEMNEADKKELGLQSNIDQLIVESYKLLGLMNYFTTGEDETRAWTIKQNSTAPEAGAAIHSDFKEKFICAEVINWQDLLECGSYAKAREKGLTRTEGKEYVVQDGDVIEFRI
;
A
#
# COMPACT_ATOMS: atom_id res chain seq x y z
N PRO A 1 17.70 7.92 -3.98
CA PRO A 1 17.75 6.59 -3.39
C PRO A 1 17.93 5.52 -4.46
N ILE A 2 18.63 4.41 -4.13
CA ILE A 2 18.88 3.29 -5.05
C ILE A 2 18.47 2.00 -4.34
N LEU A 3 17.66 1.17 -5.01
CA LEU A 3 17.35 -0.19 -4.62
C LEU A 3 18.10 -1.13 -5.56
N TYR A 4 18.93 -2.00 -5.02
CA TYR A 4 19.66 -2.99 -5.79
C TYR A 4 18.82 -4.27 -5.89
N ILE A 5 18.73 -4.85 -7.09
CA ILE A 5 18.10 -6.14 -7.29
C ILE A 5 19.19 -7.14 -7.66
N TYR A 6 19.35 -8.15 -6.83
CA TYR A 6 20.29 -9.25 -7.12
C TYR A 6 19.51 -10.43 -7.67
N ASN A 7 19.73 -10.71 -8.95
CA ASN A 7 19.19 -11.90 -9.58
C ASN A 7 20.07 -13.10 -9.25
N ILE A 8 19.53 -14.07 -8.53
CA ILE A 8 20.22 -15.32 -8.19
C ILE A 8 19.41 -16.51 -8.68
N SER A 9 20.08 -17.52 -9.22
CA SER A 9 19.47 -18.78 -9.66
C SER A 9 19.64 -19.93 -8.68
N ASP A 10 20.45 -19.73 -7.62
CA ASP A 10 20.68 -20.72 -6.56
C ASP A 10 20.26 -20.14 -5.21
N LYS A 11 19.20 -20.73 -4.62
CA LYS A 11 18.68 -20.34 -3.30
C LYS A 11 19.71 -20.51 -2.16
N ASN A 12 20.75 -21.29 -2.36
CA ASN A 12 21.82 -21.49 -1.37
C ASN A 12 22.97 -20.49 -1.53
N MET A 13 22.89 -19.60 -2.51
CA MET A 13 23.91 -18.58 -2.72
C MET A 13 23.79 -17.48 -1.67
N GLU A 14 24.79 -17.39 -0.80
CA GLU A 14 24.89 -16.28 0.16
C GLU A 14 25.45 -15.03 -0.53
N LEU A 15 24.77 -13.91 -0.33
CA LEU A 15 25.29 -12.62 -0.78
C LEU A 15 26.52 -12.21 0.05
N PRO A 16 27.58 -11.68 -0.61
CA PRO A 16 28.69 -11.05 0.09
C PRO A 16 28.22 -9.97 1.07
N GLU A 17 28.86 -9.87 2.22
CA GLU A 17 28.49 -8.92 3.29
C GLU A 17 28.48 -7.45 2.82
N GLU A 18 29.32 -7.10 1.87
CA GLU A 18 29.34 -5.74 1.27
C GLU A 18 28.06 -5.40 0.52
N LEU A 19 27.42 -6.40 -0.10
CA LEU A 19 26.18 -6.24 -0.85
C LEU A 19 24.96 -6.22 0.10
N LYS A 20 25.01 -6.97 1.18
CA LYS A 20 23.95 -6.98 2.22
C LYS A 20 23.79 -5.62 2.91
N LYS A 21 24.82 -4.77 2.93
CA LYS A 21 24.77 -3.42 3.53
C LYS A 21 23.98 -2.40 2.70
N LYS A 22 23.65 -2.71 1.45
CA LYS A 22 22.89 -1.82 0.56
C LYS A 22 21.40 -2.15 0.67
N ASN A 23 20.54 -1.15 0.39
CA ASN A 23 19.12 -1.44 0.18
C ASN A 23 18.99 -2.39 -1.00
N HIS A 24 18.59 -3.62 -0.76
CA HIS A 24 18.54 -4.64 -1.80
C HIS A 24 17.35 -5.59 -1.64
N VAL A 25 16.97 -6.18 -2.76
CA VAL A 25 16.04 -7.31 -2.84
C VAL A 25 16.73 -8.41 -3.65
N VAL A 26 16.54 -9.64 -3.22
CA VAL A 26 17.05 -10.83 -3.90
C VAL A 26 15.89 -11.47 -4.63
N LEU A 27 16.04 -11.69 -5.92
CA LEU A 27 15.04 -12.33 -6.77
C LEU A 27 15.69 -13.45 -7.60
N ASP A 28 14.94 -14.49 -7.86
CA ASP A 28 15.19 -15.41 -8.95
C ASP A 28 14.17 -15.13 -10.06
N ILE A 29 14.60 -14.34 -11.06
CA ILE A 29 13.71 -13.87 -12.13
C ILE A 29 13.09 -15.04 -12.88
N LYS A 30 13.81 -16.14 -13.06
CA LYS A 30 13.27 -17.33 -13.75
C LYS A 30 12.17 -17.99 -12.92
N THR A 31 12.40 -18.14 -11.61
CA THR A 31 11.35 -18.66 -10.71
C THR A 31 10.13 -17.74 -10.69
N GLU A 32 10.32 -16.41 -10.70
CA GLU A 32 9.20 -15.46 -10.75
C GLU A 32 8.41 -15.58 -12.07
N GLU A 33 9.09 -15.75 -13.21
CA GLU A 33 8.45 -15.99 -14.51
C GLU A 33 7.62 -17.28 -14.49
N ASP A 34 8.19 -18.39 -14.01
CA ASP A 34 7.50 -19.67 -13.89
C ASP A 34 6.28 -19.55 -12.96
N LEU A 35 6.38 -18.79 -11.85
CA LEU A 35 5.27 -18.53 -10.93
C LEU A 35 4.12 -17.73 -11.54
N MET A 36 4.39 -16.86 -12.52
CA MET A 36 3.32 -16.11 -13.19
C MET A 36 2.41 -17.01 -14.03
N GLU A 37 2.94 -18.12 -14.55
CA GLU A 37 2.18 -19.08 -15.35
C GLU A 37 1.44 -20.14 -14.50
N MET A 38 1.76 -20.26 -13.20
CA MET A 38 1.20 -21.23 -12.28
C MET A 38 -0.09 -20.72 -11.62
N ASN A 39 -1.06 -21.63 -11.40
CA ASN A 39 -2.22 -21.31 -10.58
C ASN A 39 -1.88 -21.32 -9.06
N GLU A 40 -2.71 -20.69 -8.24
CA GLU A 40 -2.47 -20.54 -6.80
C GLU A 40 -2.45 -21.90 -6.03
N ALA A 41 -3.15 -22.91 -6.52
CA ALA A 41 -3.16 -24.23 -5.89
C ALA A 41 -1.80 -24.92 -6.05
N ASP A 42 -1.23 -24.88 -7.25
CA ASP A 42 0.08 -25.46 -7.57
C ASP A 42 1.22 -24.74 -6.83
N LYS A 43 1.17 -23.40 -6.75
CA LYS A 43 2.13 -22.60 -5.97
C LYS A 43 2.15 -23.04 -4.50
N LYS A 44 0.96 -23.21 -3.93
CA LYS A 44 0.80 -23.64 -2.53
C LYS A 44 1.29 -25.06 -2.29
N GLU A 45 0.99 -25.98 -3.21
CA GLU A 45 1.43 -27.38 -3.12
C GLU A 45 2.96 -27.49 -3.17
N LEU A 46 3.60 -26.71 -4.02
CA LEU A 46 5.06 -26.67 -4.18
C LEU A 46 5.77 -25.81 -3.13
N GLY A 47 5.02 -25.10 -2.26
CA GLY A 47 5.58 -24.20 -1.25
C GLY A 47 6.35 -23.03 -1.85
N LEU A 48 6.00 -22.63 -3.08
CA LEU A 48 6.64 -21.54 -3.80
C LEU A 48 5.97 -20.20 -3.45
N GLN A 49 6.77 -19.18 -3.19
CA GLN A 49 6.32 -17.81 -2.93
C GLN A 49 7.04 -16.85 -3.85
N SER A 50 6.30 -15.90 -4.39
CA SER A 50 6.88 -14.79 -5.15
C SER A 50 7.57 -13.80 -4.22
N ASN A 51 8.74 -13.30 -4.64
CA ASN A 51 9.46 -12.22 -3.98
C ASN A 51 9.18 -10.84 -4.61
N ILE A 52 8.32 -10.78 -5.63
CA ILE A 52 7.92 -9.51 -6.27
C ILE A 52 7.22 -8.60 -5.27
N ASP A 53 6.39 -9.14 -4.39
CA ASP A 53 5.72 -8.36 -3.33
C ASP A 53 6.74 -7.66 -2.42
N GLN A 54 7.84 -8.34 -2.09
CA GLN A 54 8.93 -7.73 -1.32
C GLN A 54 9.58 -6.57 -2.09
N LEU A 55 9.81 -6.74 -3.39
CA LEU A 55 10.34 -5.68 -4.24
C LEU A 55 9.43 -4.45 -4.25
N ILE A 56 8.11 -4.66 -4.36
CA ILE A 56 7.11 -3.58 -4.31
C ILE A 56 7.18 -2.86 -2.97
N VAL A 57 7.12 -3.59 -1.86
CA VAL A 57 7.15 -3.03 -0.50
C VAL A 57 8.44 -2.23 -0.27
N GLU A 58 9.61 -2.77 -0.62
CA GLU A 58 10.88 -2.08 -0.43
C GLU A 58 11.02 -0.85 -1.35
N SER A 59 10.44 -0.89 -2.55
CA SER A 59 10.36 0.28 -3.44
C SER A 59 9.50 1.39 -2.84
N TYR A 60 8.33 1.07 -2.29
CA TYR A 60 7.45 2.02 -1.62
C TYR A 60 8.13 2.66 -0.40
N LYS A 61 8.77 1.85 0.45
CA LYS A 61 9.54 2.34 1.60
C LYS A 61 10.65 3.30 1.17
N LEU A 62 11.43 2.91 0.16
CA LEU A 62 12.56 3.70 -0.33
C LEU A 62 12.12 5.05 -0.91
N LEU A 63 10.97 5.09 -1.57
CA LEU A 63 10.39 6.30 -2.14
C LEU A 63 9.58 7.12 -1.12
N GLY A 64 9.38 6.61 0.09
CA GLY A 64 8.54 7.23 1.11
C GLY A 64 7.08 7.31 0.66
N LEU A 65 6.58 6.25 0.01
CA LEU A 65 5.21 6.15 -0.46
C LEU A 65 4.35 5.34 0.50
N MET A 66 3.05 5.59 0.48
CA MET A 66 2.02 4.84 1.16
C MET A 66 0.71 4.92 0.40
N ASN A 67 -0.27 4.10 0.79
CA ASN A 67 -1.58 4.08 0.16
C ASN A 67 -2.70 4.42 1.15
N TYR A 68 -3.69 5.15 0.65
CA TYR A 68 -5.00 5.26 1.28
C TYR A 68 -6.07 4.82 0.29
N PHE A 69 -7.29 4.62 0.77
CA PHE A 69 -8.40 4.13 -0.04
C PHE A 69 -9.55 5.14 -0.06
N THR A 70 -10.26 5.16 -1.18
CA THR A 70 -11.62 5.69 -1.25
C THR A 70 -12.56 4.56 -1.61
N THR A 71 -13.76 4.54 -1.03
CA THR A 71 -14.79 3.57 -1.39
C THR A 71 -16.14 4.26 -1.47
N GLY A 72 -16.89 3.95 -2.51
CA GLY A 72 -18.23 4.41 -2.80
C GLY A 72 -19.11 3.25 -3.25
N GLU A 73 -20.31 3.55 -3.76
CA GLU A 73 -21.24 2.53 -4.26
C GLU A 73 -20.68 1.81 -5.50
N ASP A 74 -20.00 2.56 -6.38
CA ASP A 74 -19.56 2.05 -7.68
C ASP A 74 -18.10 1.60 -7.71
N GLU A 75 -17.23 2.17 -6.86
CA GLU A 75 -15.78 1.95 -6.95
C GLU A 75 -15.12 1.96 -5.57
N THR A 76 -14.17 1.05 -5.40
CA THR A 76 -13.14 1.10 -4.33
C THR A 76 -11.78 1.24 -5.00
N ARG A 77 -11.02 2.26 -4.58
CA ARG A 77 -9.74 2.58 -5.20
C ARG A 77 -8.65 2.88 -4.18
N ALA A 78 -7.44 2.37 -4.46
CA ALA A 78 -6.22 2.74 -3.75
C ALA A 78 -5.55 3.94 -4.44
N TRP A 79 -5.08 4.88 -3.63
CA TRP A 79 -4.36 6.07 -4.05
C TRP A 79 -2.99 6.10 -3.41
N THR A 80 -1.96 6.26 -4.21
CA THR A 80 -0.57 6.34 -3.73
C THR A 80 -0.19 7.79 -3.47
N ILE A 81 0.30 8.07 -2.27
CA ILE A 81 0.77 9.39 -1.83
C ILE A 81 2.12 9.28 -1.14
N LYS A 82 2.76 10.41 -0.88
CA LYS A 82 3.95 10.44 -0.03
C LYS A 82 3.58 10.28 1.44
N GLN A 83 4.43 9.61 2.19
CA GLN A 83 4.31 9.59 3.65
C GLN A 83 4.31 11.01 4.21
N ASN A 84 3.58 11.22 5.28
CA ASN A 84 3.37 12.49 5.94
C ASN A 84 2.56 13.52 5.11
N SER A 85 1.87 13.10 4.05
CA SER A 85 0.92 13.97 3.35
C SER A 85 -0.28 14.28 4.23
N THR A 86 -0.71 15.53 4.22
CA THR A 86 -1.95 15.97 4.89
C THR A 86 -3.18 15.55 4.10
N ALA A 87 -4.37 15.55 4.72
CA ALA A 87 -5.62 15.18 4.06
C ALA A 87 -5.89 16.00 2.78
N PRO A 88 -5.70 17.34 2.73
CA PRO A 88 -5.81 18.08 1.49
C PRO A 88 -4.81 17.67 0.41
N GLU A 89 -3.57 17.33 0.80
CA GLU A 89 -2.54 16.85 -0.14
C GLU A 89 -2.88 15.47 -0.68
N ALA A 90 -3.41 14.60 0.15
CA ALA A 90 -3.93 13.30 -0.27
C ALA A 90 -5.10 13.45 -1.25
N GLY A 91 -6.05 14.33 -0.95
CA GLY A 91 -7.15 14.65 -1.83
C GLY A 91 -6.71 15.17 -3.21
N ALA A 92 -5.60 15.91 -3.28
CA ALA A 92 -5.04 16.38 -4.54
C ALA A 92 -4.60 15.24 -5.49
N ALA A 93 -4.32 14.05 -4.96
CA ALA A 93 -4.03 12.88 -5.80
C ALA A 93 -5.26 12.42 -6.60
N ILE A 94 -6.47 12.73 -6.13
CA ILE A 94 -7.74 12.47 -6.83
C ILE A 94 -7.99 13.58 -7.85
N HIS A 95 -8.06 14.84 -7.36
CA HIS A 95 -8.25 16.04 -8.16
C HIS A 95 -7.86 17.29 -7.37
N SER A 96 -7.40 18.36 -8.03
CA SER A 96 -6.98 19.60 -7.39
C SER A 96 -8.06 20.24 -6.51
N ASP A 97 -9.34 20.10 -6.88
CA ASP A 97 -10.47 20.64 -6.13
C ASP A 97 -10.54 20.10 -4.68
N PHE A 98 -10.15 18.85 -4.46
CA PHE A 98 -10.15 18.27 -3.11
C PHE A 98 -9.13 18.95 -2.18
N LYS A 99 -8.06 19.52 -2.74
CA LYS A 99 -7.11 20.34 -1.96
C LYS A 99 -7.63 21.76 -1.76
N GLU A 100 -8.09 22.40 -2.85
CA GLU A 100 -8.47 23.82 -2.86
C GLU A 100 -9.73 24.10 -2.04
N LYS A 101 -10.74 23.22 -2.16
CA LYS A 101 -12.06 23.35 -1.53
C LYS A 101 -12.24 22.48 -0.29
N PHE A 102 -11.15 21.89 0.23
CA PHE A 102 -11.19 20.96 1.35
C PHE A 102 -11.89 21.56 2.58
N ILE A 103 -12.90 20.87 3.06
CA ILE A 103 -13.63 21.20 4.30
C ILE A 103 -13.17 20.28 5.43
N CYS A 104 -13.37 18.97 5.28
CA CYS A 104 -12.96 17.94 6.23
C CYS A 104 -12.86 16.58 5.53
N ALA A 105 -12.32 15.60 6.22
CA ALA A 105 -12.27 14.20 5.79
C ALA A 105 -12.92 13.30 6.84
N GLU A 106 -13.79 12.38 6.43
CA GLU A 106 -14.20 11.27 7.28
C GLU A 106 -13.21 10.12 7.06
N VAL A 107 -12.59 9.66 8.14
CA VAL A 107 -11.49 8.69 8.08
C VAL A 107 -11.82 7.48 8.95
N ILE A 108 -11.54 6.30 8.44
CA ILE A 108 -11.60 5.04 9.17
C ILE A 108 -10.46 4.13 8.69
N ASN A 109 -9.89 3.32 9.59
CA ASN A 109 -8.94 2.29 9.17
C ASN A 109 -9.65 1.19 8.36
N TRP A 110 -9.01 0.69 7.31
CA TRP A 110 -9.61 -0.31 6.43
C TRP A 110 -9.98 -1.62 7.15
N GLN A 111 -9.19 -2.04 8.16
CA GLN A 111 -9.49 -3.24 8.96
C GLN A 111 -10.75 -3.05 9.78
N ASP A 112 -10.88 -1.90 10.46
CA ASP A 112 -12.07 -1.57 11.25
C ASP A 112 -13.33 -1.51 10.36
N LEU A 113 -13.20 -0.97 9.14
CA LEU A 113 -14.31 -0.92 8.19
C LEU A 113 -14.73 -2.32 7.75
N LEU A 114 -13.79 -3.21 7.43
CA LEU A 114 -14.08 -4.59 7.08
C LEU A 114 -14.73 -5.36 8.22
N GLU A 115 -14.24 -5.22 9.45
CA GLU A 115 -14.82 -5.86 10.63
C GLU A 115 -16.25 -5.36 10.92
N CYS A 116 -16.53 -4.10 10.66
CA CYS A 116 -17.89 -3.54 10.79
C CYS A 116 -18.82 -3.98 9.66
N GLY A 117 -18.27 -4.25 8.47
CA GLY A 117 -19.00 -4.63 7.28
C GLY A 117 -19.80 -3.49 6.60
N SER A 118 -19.86 -2.28 7.20
CA SER A 118 -20.44 -1.10 6.57
C SER A 118 -20.05 0.19 7.28
N TYR A 119 -20.05 1.32 6.57
CA TYR A 119 -19.85 2.66 7.14
C TYR A 119 -20.90 3.02 8.22
N ALA A 120 -22.16 2.64 8.00
CA ALA A 120 -23.22 2.92 8.97
C ALA A 120 -22.91 2.28 10.34
N LYS A 121 -22.54 1.01 10.34
CA LYS A 121 -22.15 0.30 11.58
C LYS A 121 -20.86 0.86 12.19
N ALA A 122 -19.91 1.28 11.36
CA ALA A 122 -18.68 1.89 11.82
C ALA A 122 -18.95 3.23 12.53
N ARG A 123 -19.85 4.06 11.98
CA ARG A 123 -20.31 5.32 12.61
C ARG A 123 -21.04 5.05 13.93
N GLU A 124 -21.94 4.08 13.98
CA GLU A 124 -22.63 3.69 15.21
C GLU A 124 -21.66 3.26 16.33
N LYS A 125 -20.57 2.63 15.97
CA LYS A 125 -19.50 2.22 16.90
C LYS A 125 -18.49 3.33 17.23
N GLY A 126 -18.60 4.50 16.59
CA GLY A 126 -17.69 5.63 16.80
C GLY A 126 -16.29 5.39 16.25
N LEU A 127 -16.13 4.50 15.24
CA LEU A 127 -14.83 4.17 14.63
C LEU A 127 -14.48 5.11 13.48
N THR A 128 -15.43 5.89 12.96
CA THR A 128 -15.17 6.95 12.00
C THR A 128 -14.75 8.22 12.71
N ARG A 129 -13.77 8.92 12.18
CA ARG A 129 -13.25 10.19 12.69
C ARG A 129 -13.46 11.27 11.65
N THR A 130 -13.81 12.48 12.10
CA THR A 130 -13.83 13.66 11.24
C THR A 130 -12.55 14.43 11.46
N GLU A 131 -11.75 14.57 10.43
CA GLU A 131 -10.40 15.14 10.47
C GLU A 131 -10.33 16.45 9.66
N GLY A 132 -9.52 17.37 10.14
CA GLY A 132 -9.28 18.68 9.51
C GLY A 132 -8.10 18.70 8.57
N LYS A 133 -7.71 19.92 8.14
CA LYS A 133 -6.63 20.16 7.16
C LYS A 133 -5.25 19.68 7.62
N GLU A 134 -5.02 19.66 8.92
CA GLU A 134 -3.72 19.27 9.50
C GLU A 134 -3.57 17.77 9.72
N TYR A 135 -4.62 17.00 9.44
CA TYR A 135 -4.58 15.55 9.60
C TYR A 135 -3.55 14.94 8.65
N VAL A 136 -2.58 14.21 9.21
CA VAL A 136 -1.60 13.43 8.45
C VAL A 136 -2.16 12.05 8.18
N VAL A 137 -2.41 11.76 6.91
CA VAL A 137 -2.98 10.48 6.45
C VAL A 137 -2.09 9.32 6.86
N GLN A 138 -2.71 8.24 7.31
CA GLN A 138 -2.03 7.00 7.68
C GLN A 138 -2.18 5.94 6.57
N ASP A 139 -1.20 5.04 6.48
CA ASP A 139 -1.28 3.92 5.53
C ASP A 139 -2.48 3.03 5.85
N GLY A 140 -3.31 2.79 4.84
CA GLY A 140 -4.54 2.01 5.00
C GLY A 140 -5.76 2.80 5.50
N ASP A 141 -5.69 4.11 5.63
CA ASP A 141 -6.89 4.92 5.86
C ASP A 141 -7.88 4.78 4.69
N VAL A 142 -9.15 4.67 5.02
CA VAL A 142 -10.26 4.82 4.06
C VAL A 142 -10.86 6.18 4.28
N ILE A 143 -10.87 7.02 3.24
CA ILE A 143 -11.16 8.45 3.37
C ILE A 143 -12.30 8.86 2.45
N GLU A 144 -13.29 9.57 3.03
CA GLU A 144 -14.32 10.30 2.30
C GLU A 144 -14.05 11.80 2.47
N PHE A 145 -13.66 12.47 1.38
CA PHE A 145 -13.39 13.90 1.39
C PHE A 145 -14.67 14.72 1.23
N ARG A 146 -14.78 15.78 2.01
CA ARG A 146 -15.84 16.80 1.92
C ARG A 146 -15.22 18.10 1.39
N ILE A 147 -15.79 18.59 0.30
CA ILE A 147 -15.38 19.83 -0.38
C ILE A 147 -16.57 20.74 -0.61
#